data_e77bd15040d8d2bbb1b7a1a955b2f3db
#
_entry.id   e77bd15040d8d2bbb1b7a1a955b2f3db
#
_cell.length_a   1.000
_cell.length_b   1.000
_cell.length_c   1.000
_cell.angle_alpha   90.00
_cell.angle_beta   90.00
_cell.angle_gamma   90.00
#
_symmetry.space_group_name_H-M   'P 1'
#
loop_
_entity.id
_entity.type
_entity.pdbx_description
1 polymer ?
#
loop_
_entity_poly.entity_id
_entity_poly.type
_entity_poly.pdbx_seq_one_letter_code
_entity_poly.pdbx_strand_id
1 'polypeptide(L)'
;MELIEMNRNMKIALAIVVVVAIVIAAVAIVTNDNDEKGDTYRIAVVKHNFEPLFIADELGYFNDAGVNVKLVQASSGNDAMTSLAAGHVDLAGFGSDPFFGMIDKYGGDYKYIGRWMMDEGLKGAAALDCPYSFNGDEKGLVGAKIGVNTNVSYYSLLLKYLSQTAQGDIMVLQKDGGYDKDKVNIYHFANDALSGALTTGKVDMIIAGATNINVVERNPTLYKYVVAEEGYKGYMSVGMFSSMDLVEKREGDIKKILNAIDKACVYMNDASTKNKAIDICMNRLNITDKNIMTKYLELAEWGVKLNDDDKDSIESSFEFIVKNNPSKYTGTLKGLTTIDITDYFDYRFVR
;
A
#
# COMPACT_ATOMS: atom_id res chain seq x y z
N MET A 1 22.68 -38.51 36.55
CA MET A 1 22.53 -38.00 35.19
C MET A 1 22.97 -36.54 35.23
N GLU A 2 24.25 -36.29 34.90
CA GLU A 2 24.84 -34.97 34.98
C GLU A 2 24.24 -34.04 33.91
N LEU A 3 23.69 -32.90 34.36
CA LEU A 3 23.29 -31.81 33.50
C LEU A 3 24.54 -31.13 32.91
N ILE A 4 24.78 -31.32 31.61
CA ILE A 4 25.87 -30.65 30.91
C ILE A 4 25.58 -29.15 30.90
N GLU A 5 26.37 -28.37 31.63
CA GLU A 5 26.32 -26.91 31.60
C GLU A 5 26.82 -26.40 30.24
N MET A 6 25.86 -26.02 29.38
CA MET A 6 26.14 -25.43 28.07
C MET A 6 26.72 -24.02 28.22
N ASN A 7 27.87 -23.75 27.63
CA ASN A 7 28.47 -22.42 27.61
C ASN A 7 27.65 -21.44 26.73
N ARG A 8 27.87 -20.12 26.86
CA ARG A 8 27.11 -19.08 26.19
C ARG A 8 27.09 -19.23 24.65
N ASN A 9 28.20 -19.66 24.06
CA ASN A 9 28.31 -19.81 22.60
C ASN A 9 27.50 -21.02 22.11
N MET A 10 27.43 -22.08 22.90
CA MET A 10 26.63 -23.27 22.59
C MET A 10 25.13 -23.00 22.74
N LYS A 11 24.71 -22.13 23.67
CA LYS A 11 23.32 -21.66 23.79
C LYS A 11 22.90 -20.79 22.59
N ILE A 12 23.80 -19.94 22.10
CA ILE A 12 23.58 -19.10 20.91
C ILE A 12 23.49 -19.98 19.65
N ALA A 13 24.41 -20.94 19.49
CA ALA A 13 24.37 -21.86 18.36
C ALA A 13 23.09 -22.71 18.36
N LEU A 14 22.63 -23.20 19.50
CA LEU A 14 21.40 -23.95 19.62
C LEU A 14 20.17 -23.08 19.32
N ALA A 15 20.15 -21.81 19.77
CA ALA A 15 19.09 -20.88 19.42
C ALA A 15 18.99 -20.59 17.92
N ILE A 16 20.13 -20.44 17.25
CA ILE A 16 20.19 -20.25 15.79
C ILE A 16 19.67 -21.52 15.07
N VAL A 17 20.08 -22.70 15.51
CA VAL A 17 19.60 -23.97 14.92
C VAL A 17 18.10 -24.13 15.12
N VAL A 18 17.56 -23.78 16.27
CA VAL A 18 16.10 -23.82 16.53
C VAL A 18 15.34 -22.81 15.65
N VAL A 19 15.85 -21.60 15.49
CA VAL A 19 15.24 -20.60 14.62
C VAL A 19 15.28 -21.06 13.14
N VAL A 20 16.40 -21.60 12.69
CA VAL A 20 16.53 -22.16 11.33
C VAL A 20 15.58 -23.36 11.15
N ALA A 21 15.46 -24.24 12.14
CA ALA A 21 14.56 -25.38 12.08
C ALA A 21 13.07 -24.95 12.07
N ILE A 22 12.71 -23.90 12.81
CA ILE A 22 11.35 -23.31 12.79
C ILE A 22 11.06 -22.68 11.43
N VAL A 23 12.03 -21.97 10.84
CA VAL A 23 11.91 -21.40 9.49
C VAL A 23 11.79 -22.49 8.43
N ILE A 24 12.58 -23.55 8.53
CA ILE A 24 12.50 -24.70 7.61
C ILE A 24 11.18 -25.46 7.81
N ALA A 25 10.69 -25.63 9.05
CA ALA A 25 9.41 -26.27 9.31
C ALA A 25 8.23 -25.40 8.83
N ALA A 26 8.30 -24.07 8.97
CA ALA A 26 7.31 -23.15 8.40
C ALA A 26 7.30 -23.20 6.86
N VAL A 27 8.46 -23.31 6.22
CA VAL A 27 8.58 -23.50 4.77
C VAL A 27 8.09 -24.90 4.34
N ALA A 28 8.35 -25.95 5.11
CA ALA A 28 7.88 -27.31 4.80
C ALA A 28 6.37 -27.48 4.96
N ILE A 29 5.70 -26.72 5.86
CA ILE A 29 4.25 -26.73 5.99
C ILE A 29 3.57 -26.05 4.79
N VAL A 30 4.27 -25.12 4.12
CA VAL A 30 3.77 -24.45 2.90
C VAL A 30 3.93 -25.32 1.64
N THR A 31 4.78 -26.37 1.66
CA THR A 31 5.09 -27.17 0.47
C THR A 31 4.42 -28.54 0.42
N ASN A 32 3.52 -28.87 1.34
CA ASN A 32 2.96 -30.23 1.44
C ASN A 32 1.43 -30.29 1.19
N ASP A 33 0.88 -29.45 0.32
CA ASP A 33 -0.44 -29.62 -0.28
C ASP A 33 -0.28 -30.25 -1.67
N ASN A 34 -0.12 -31.58 -1.69
CA ASN A 34 -0.33 -32.40 -2.89
C ASN A 34 -1.86 -32.63 -3.05
N ASP A 35 -2.58 -31.61 -3.44
CA ASP A 35 -3.92 -31.77 -4.00
C ASP A 35 -3.83 -31.60 -5.53
N GLU A 36 -4.31 -32.58 -6.28
CA GLU A 36 -4.51 -32.59 -7.74
C GLU A 36 -5.60 -31.61 -8.18
N LYS A 37 -5.61 -30.39 -7.66
CA LYS A 37 -6.31 -29.22 -8.19
C LYS A 37 -5.29 -28.34 -8.85
N GLY A 38 -5.58 -27.87 -10.07
CA GLY A 38 -4.67 -27.06 -10.89
C GLY A 38 -3.91 -26.00 -10.11
N ASP A 39 -2.82 -25.51 -10.64
CA ASP A 39 -1.85 -24.61 -9.98
C ASP A 39 -2.55 -23.54 -9.13
N THR A 40 -2.25 -23.50 -7.84
CA THR A 40 -2.79 -22.50 -6.94
C THR A 40 -1.94 -21.22 -7.05
N TYR A 41 -2.55 -20.12 -7.49
CA TYR A 41 -1.89 -18.82 -7.56
C TYR A 41 -1.85 -18.16 -6.18
N ARG A 42 -0.67 -17.93 -5.66
CA ARG A 42 -0.44 -17.20 -4.40
C ARG A 42 -0.36 -15.71 -4.72
N ILE A 43 -1.25 -14.91 -4.16
CA ILE A 43 -1.29 -13.46 -4.37
C ILE A 43 -0.96 -12.75 -3.07
N ALA A 44 0.14 -12.01 -3.02
CA ALA A 44 0.45 -11.18 -1.85
C ALA A 44 -0.48 -9.97 -1.78
N VAL A 45 -1.11 -9.79 -0.61
CA VAL A 45 -2.03 -8.70 -0.32
C VAL A 45 -1.65 -8.02 0.99
N VAL A 46 -1.87 -6.72 1.12
CA VAL A 46 -1.80 -6.03 2.41
C VAL A 46 -3.19 -5.81 2.98
N LYS A 47 -3.28 -5.34 4.20
CA LYS A 47 -4.55 -5.27 4.94
C LYS A 47 -5.58 -4.33 4.30
N HIS A 48 -5.14 -3.23 3.66
CA HIS A 48 -6.01 -2.20 3.07
C HIS A 48 -5.65 -1.95 1.62
N ASN A 49 -6.58 -1.39 0.85
CA ASN A 49 -6.49 -1.16 -0.60
C ASN A 49 -6.56 -2.45 -1.44
N PHE A 50 -7.05 -3.55 -0.84
CA PHE A 50 -7.19 -4.88 -1.45
C PHE A 50 -8.60 -5.42 -1.34
N GLU A 51 -9.55 -4.56 -1.05
CA GLU A 51 -10.95 -4.88 -0.82
C GLU A 51 -11.56 -5.69 -1.96
N PRO A 52 -11.31 -5.40 -3.27
CA PRO A 52 -11.83 -6.22 -4.36
C PRO A 52 -11.32 -7.67 -4.34
N LEU A 53 -10.07 -7.90 -3.91
CA LEU A 53 -9.53 -9.26 -3.80
C LEU A 53 -10.21 -10.02 -2.65
N PHE A 54 -10.49 -9.36 -1.52
CA PHE A 54 -11.20 -9.96 -0.40
C PHE A 54 -12.64 -10.31 -0.75
N ILE A 55 -13.30 -9.45 -1.53
CA ILE A 55 -14.66 -9.68 -2.03
C ILE A 55 -14.66 -10.81 -3.05
N ALA A 56 -13.71 -10.85 -3.98
CA ALA A 56 -13.60 -11.92 -4.97
C ALA A 56 -13.36 -13.28 -4.33
N ASP A 57 -12.53 -13.33 -3.27
CA ASP A 57 -12.26 -14.51 -2.47
C ASP A 57 -13.52 -14.97 -1.72
N GLU A 58 -14.17 -14.07 -0.97
CA GLU A 58 -15.37 -14.36 -0.16
C GLU A 58 -16.58 -14.80 -1.01
N LEU A 59 -16.76 -14.19 -2.18
CA LEU A 59 -17.86 -14.50 -3.09
C LEU A 59 -17.54 -15.65 -4.07
N GLY A 60 -16.35 -16.25 -3.98
CA GLY A 60 -15.95 -17.37 -4.82
C GLY A 60 -15.66 -17.04 -6.28
N TYR A 61 -15.44 -15.75 -6.64
CA TYR A 61 -15.29 -15.33 -8.03
C TYR A 61 -14.05 -15.91 -8.70
N PHE A 62 -12.99 -16.20 -7.96
CA PHE A 62 -11.81 -16.91 -8.48
C PHE A 62 -12.17 -18.34 -8.87
N ASN A 63 -12.88 -19.05 -8.00
CA ASN A 63 -13.32 -20.43 -8.28
C ASN A 63 -14.31 -20.47 -9.46
N ASP A 64 -15.25 -19.52 -9.54
CA ASP A 64 -16.19 -19.38 -10.65
C ASP A 64 -15.46 -19.15 -11.98
N ALA A 65 -14.32 -18.43 -11.96
CA ALA A 65 -13.47 -18.21 -13.12
C ALA A 65 -12.61 -19.44 -13.47
N GLY A 66 -12.61 -20.48 -12.67
CA GLY A 66 -11.82 -21.70 -12.86
C GLY A 66 -10.33 -21.49 -12.56
N VAL A 67 -10.00 -20.63 -11.60
CA VAL A 67 -8.65 -20.44 -11.06
C VAL A 67 -8.64 -20.64 -9.55
N ASN A 68 -7.62 -21.30 -9.04
CA ASN A 68 -7.44 -21.45 -7.61
C ASN A 68 -6.50 -20.35 -7.11
N VAL A 69 -6.97 -19.50 -6.20
CA VAL A 69 -6.23 -18.36 -5.65
C VAL A 69 -6.10 -18.50 -4.14
N LYS A 70 -4.90 -18.24 -3.62
CA LYS A 70 -4.61 -18.13 -2.20
C LYS A 70 -4.08 -16.73 -1.90
N LEU A 71 -4.81 -15.95 -1.13
CA LEU A 71 -4.35 -14.65 -0.66
C LEU A 71 -3.33 -14.84 0.47
N VAL A 72 -2.13 -14.26 0.31
CA VAL A 72 -1.02 -14.34 1.26
C VAL A 72 -0.83 -12.97 1.88
N GLN A 73 -1.02 -12.86 3.19
CA GLN A 73 -0.90 -11.59 3.90
C GLN A 73 0.56 -11.11 3.94
N ALA A 74 0.81 -9.93 3.42
CA ALA A 74 2.06 -9.19 3.56
C ALA A 74 1.90 -8.04 4.58
N SER A 75 2.97 -7.65 5.23
CA SER A 75 2.96 -6.56 6.21
C SER A 75 2.93 -5.17 5.57
N SER A 76 3.43 -5.06 4.34
CA SER A 76 3.53 -3.82 3.56
C SER A 76 3.65 -4.11 2.06
N GLY A 77 3.50 -3.07 1.23
CA GLY A 77 3.76 -3.18 -0.20
C GLY A 77 5.21 -3.58 -0.52
N ASN A 78 6.19 -3.12 0.26
CA ASN A 78 7.59 -3.55 0.12
C ASN A 78 7.79 -5.02 0.45
N ASP A 79 7.07 -5.55 1.42
CA ASP A 79 7.09 -6.96 1.79
C ASP A 79 6.43 -7.82 0.70
N ALA A 80 5.28 -7.37 0.16
CA ALA A 80 4.64 -7.99 -0.99
C ALA A 80 5.57 -8.05 -2.22
N MET A 81 6.23 -6.92 -2.54
CA MET A 81 7.23 -6.83 -3.61
C MET A 81 8.39 -7.81 -3.39
N THR A 82 8.94 -7.85 -2.18
CA THR A 82 10.06 -8.75 -1.86
C THR A 82 9.65 -10.22 -1.96
N SER A 83 8.43 -10.55 -1.53
CA SER A 83 7.86 -11.91 -1.63
C SER A 83 7.68 -12.33 -3.09
N LEU A 84 7.25 -11.42 -3.97
CA LEU A 84 7.15 -11.65 -5.41
C LEU A 84 8.55 -11.91 -6.01
N ALA A 85 9.51 -11.04 -5.72
CA ALA A 85 10.87 -11.16 -6.23
C ALA A 85 11.60 -12.43 -5.75
N ALA A 86 11.26 -12.92 -4.56
CA ALA A 86 11.78 -14.17 -4.00
C ALA A 86 11.04 -15.43 -4.50
N GLY A 87 9.96 -15.29 -5.30
CA GLY A 87 9.14 -16.43 -5.76
C GLY A 87 8.29 -17.09 -4.67
N HIS A 88 8.11 -16.43 -3.53
CA HIS A 88 7.23 -16.91 -2.46
C HIS A 88 5.76 -16.75 -2.82
N VAL A 89 5.44 -15.82 -3.71
CA VAL A 89 4.13 -15.60 -4.30
C VAL A 89 4.26 -15.46 -5.82
N ASP A 90 3.17 -15.71 -6.53
CA ASP A 90 3.12 -15.71 -7.99
C ASP A 90 2.71 -14.34 -8.54
N LEU A 91 1.88 -13.63 -7.77
CA LEU A 91 1.41 -12.28 -8.04
C LEU A 91 1.49 -11.46 -6.75
N ALA A 92 1.65 -10.16 -6.88
CA ALA A 92 1.62 -9.28 -5.72
C ALA A 92 0.96 -7.95 -6.05
N GLY A 93 0.22 -7.41 -5.08
CA GLY A 93 -0.36 -6.09 -5.18
C GLY A 93 0.44 -5.08 -4.36
N PHE A 94 0.74 -3.93 -4.96
CA PHE A 94 1.35 -2.81 -4.25
C PHE A 94 1.22 -1.50 -5.06
N GLY A 95 1.59 -0.38 -4.42
CA GLY A 95 1.56 0.94 -5.04
C GLY A 95 2.86 1.32 -5.75
N SER A 96 2.93 2.56 -6.23
CA SER A 96 4.03 3.09 -7.02
C SER A 96 5.40 3.06 -6.34
N ASP A 97 5.50 3.39 -5.04
CA ASP A 97 6.80 3.40 -4.35
C ASP A 97 7.49 2.03 -4.30
N PRO A 98 6.82 0.93 -3.89
CA PRO A 98 7.37 -0.41 -4.01
C PRO A 98 7.68 -0.81 -5.44
N PHE A 99 6.91 -0.33 -6.43
CA PHE A 99 7.16 -0.57 -7.85
C PHE A 99 8.53 -0.02 -8.29
N PHE A 100 8.84 1.22 -7.95
CA PHE A 100 10.17 1.79 -8.23
C PHE A 100 11.27 1.05 -7.49
N GLY A 101 11.02 0.63 -6.25
CA GLY A 101 11.95 -0.21 -5.49
C GLY A 101 12.22 -1.55 -6.16
N MET A 102 11.21 -2.13 -6.82
CA MET A 102 11.35 -3.35 -7.60
C MET A 102 12.21 -3.13 -8.84
N ILE A 103 11.95 -2.07 -9.61
CA ILE A 103 12.76 -1.71 -10.78
C ILE A 103 14.22 -1.44 -10.36
N ASP A 104 14.41 -0.65 -9.30
CA ASP A 104 15.75 -0.29 -8.83
C ASP A 104 16.59 -1.49 -8.44
N LYS A 105 15.98 -2.47 -7.79
CA LYS A 105 16.67 -3.61 -7.19
C LYS A 105 16.74 -4.83 -8.11
N TYR A 106 15.72 -5.08 -8.92
CA TYR A 106 15.56 -6.33 -9.67
C TYR A 106 15.47 -6.12 -11.19
N GLY A 107 15.47 -4.87 -11.68
CA GLY A 107 15.38 -4.58 -13.12
C GLY A 107 14.03 -4.90 -13.74
N GLY A 108 14.01 -5.26 -15.03
CA GLY A 108 12.84 -5.30 -15.89
C GLY A 108 12.02 -6.59 -15.94
N ASP A 109 12.31 -7.58 -15.11
CA ASP A 109 11.72 -8.93 -15.23
C ASP A 109 10.26 -9.01 -14.70
N TYR A 110 9.66 -7.88 -14.37
CA TYR A 110 8.32 -7.80 -13.79
C TYR A 110 7.42 -6.86 -14.60
N LYS A 111 6.14 -7.18 -14.63
CA LYS A 111 5.11 -6.39 -15.33
C LYS A 111 4.04 -5.92 -14.36
N TYR A 112 3.61 -4.68 -14.57
CA TYR A 112 2.36 -4.13 -14.05
C TYR A 112 1.23 -4.52 -15.01
N ILE A 113 0.28 -5.29 -14.53
CA ILE A 113 -0.71 -5.96 -15.39
C ILE A 113 -2.14 -5.45 -15.19
N GLY A 114 -2.36 -4.52 -14.29
CA GLY A 114 -3.64 -3.85 -14.08
C GLY A 114 -3.78 -3.29 -12.67
N ARG A 115 -4.34 -2.10 -12.55
CA ARG A 115 -4.76 -1.54 -11.26
C ARG A 115 -6.20 -1.90 -10.95
N TRP A 116 -6.53 -1.95 -9.69
CA TRP A 116 -7.93 -2.04 -9.24
C TRP A 116 -8.35 -0.86 -8.36
N MET A 117 -7.40 -0.02 -7.94
CA MET A 117 -7.68 1.12 -7.06
C MET A 117 -6.86 2.34 -7.49
N MET A 118 -7.52 3.49 -7.53
CA MET A 118 -6.91 4.80 -7.68
C MET A 118 -7.40 5.69 -6.55
N ASP A 119 -6.49 6.28 -5.77
CA ASP A 119 -6.85 7.25 -4.73
C ASP A 119 -7.35 8.55 -5.35
N GLU A 120 -8.48 9.05 -4.86
CA GLU A 120 -9.08 10.33 -5.28
C GLU A 120 -8.81 11.46 -4.29
N GLY A 121 -7.89 11.30 -3.36
CA GLY A 121 -7.57 12.35 -2.42
C GLY A 121 -6.51 11.99 -1.39
N LEU A 122 -5.95 13.04 -0.77
CA LEU A 122 -5.04 12.89 0.37
C LEU A 122 -5.86 12.69 1.64
N LYS A 123 -5.54 11.63 2.39
CA LYS A 123 -6.30 11.20 3.58
C LYS A 123 -5.46 11.28 4.83
N GLY A 124 -6.11 11.63 5.94
CA GLY A 124 -5.45 11.69 7.24
C GLY A 124 -6.41 11.78 8.40
N ALA A 125 -5.86 11.96 9.58
CA ALA A 125 -6.59 12.23 10.81
C ALA A 125 -5.95 13.38 11.57
N ALA A 126 -6.76 14.18 12.27
CA ALA A 126 -6.31 15.28 13.11
C ALA A 126 -7.09 15.29 14.43
N ALA A 127 -6.58 15.99 15.44
CA ALA A 127 -7.37 16.32 16.62
C ALA A 127 -8.62 17.12 16.22
N LEU A 128 -9.72 16.95 16.97
CA LEU A 128 -11.00 17.58 16.62
C LEU A 128 -10.91 19.12 16.60
N ASP A 129 -10.11 19.67 17.49
CA ASP A 129 -9.83 21.11 17.66
C ASP A 129 -8.63 21.59 16.83
N CYS A 130 -8.03 20.73 16.00
CA CYS A 130 -6.91 21.08 15.13
C CYS A 130 -7.34 22.25 14.21
N PRO A 131 -6.62 23.39 14.26
CA PRO A 131 -6.97 24.59 13.49
C PRO A 131 -6.51 24.51 12.03
N TYR A 132 -5.66 23.54 11.69
CA TYR A 132 -5.10 23.38 10.37
C TYR A 132 -5.99 22.55 9.46
N SER A 133 -6.00 22.87 8.16
CA SER A 133 -6.82 22.16 7.17
C SER A 133 -6.21 22.18 5.78
N PHE A 134 -6.66 21.26 4.93
CA PHE A 134 -6.28 21.12 3.51
C PHE A 134 -7.28 21.87 2.60
N ASN A 135 -7.73 23.04 2.93
CA ASN A 135 -8.80 23.77 2.22
C ASN A 135 -8.31 24.74 1.12
N GLY A 136 -7.05 24.59 0.67
CA GLY A 136 -6.48 25.46 -0.37
C GLY A 136 -6.06 26.85 0.10
N ASP A 137 -6.31 27.23 1.35
CA ASP A 137 -5.83 28.48 1.94
C ASP A 137 -4.30 28.43 2.06
N GLU A 138 -3.60 29.47 1.54
CA GLU A 138 -2.15 29.59 1.59
C GLU A 138 -1.55 29.44 3.00
N LYS A 139 -2.32 29.71 4.02
CA LYS A 139 -1.94 29.60 5.43
C LYS A 139 -2.51 28.38 6.14
N GLY A 140 -3.32 27.58 5.46
CA GLY A 140 -4.09 26.51 6.10
C GLY A 140 -3.26 25.48 6.88
N LEU A 141 -2.00 25.26 6.49
CA LEU A 141 -1.08 24.31 7.15
C LEU A 141 0.16 24.99 7.75
N VAL A 142 0.32 26.31 7.66
CA VAL A 142 1.48 27.02 8.20
C VAL A 142 1.50 26.88 9.72
N GLY A 143 2.60 26.39 10.26
CA GLY A 143 2.75 26.05 11.68
C GLY A 143 2.26 24.65 12.03
N ALA A 144 1.56 23.95 11.14
CA ALA A 144 1.13 22.58 11.41
C ALA A 144 2.31 21.62 11.58
N LYS A 145 2.15 20.67 12.50
CA LYS A 145 3.02 19.50 12.69
C LYS A 145 2.32 18.29 12.06
N ILE A 146 2.81 17.82 10.93
CA ILE A 146 2.24 16.73 10.16
C ILE A 146 3.10 15.48 10.30
N GLY A 147 2.55 14.42 10.86
CA GLY A 147 3.18 13.10 10.93
C GLY A 147 2.93 12.29 9.67
N VAL A 148 3.97 11.69 9.12
CA VAL A 148 3.87 10.81 7.94
C VAL A 148 4.99 9.77 7.95
N ASN A 149 4.75 8.60 7.32
CA ASN A 149 5.84 7.69 7.02
C ASN A 149 6.49 8.09 5.69
N THR A 150 7.73 8.58 5.75
CA THR A 150 8.45 9.07 4.55
C THR A 150 8.92 7.95 3.61
N ASN A 151 8.74 6.69 3.98
CA ASN A 151 9.13 5.53 3.19
C ASN A 151 7.97 4.92 2.40
N VAL A 152 6.80 5.56 2.40
CA VAL A 152 5.60 5.08 1.70
C VAL A 152 4.96 6.20 0.87
N SER A 153 4.08 5.80 -0.05
CA SER A 153 3.44 6.68 -1.03
C SER A 153 2.72 7.89 -0.42
N TYR A 154 2.16 7.77 0.79
CA TYR A 154 1.48 8.89 1.46
C TYR A 154 2.37 10.11 1.68
N TYR A 155 3.67 9.93 1.85
CA TYR A 155 4.60 11.05 1.91
C TYR A 155 4.71 11.75 0.54
N SER A 156 4.87 10.99 -0.52
CA SER A 156 4.91 11.53 -1.88
C SER A 156 3.61 12.24 -2.23
N LEU A 157 2.47 11.71 -1.81
CA LEU A 157 1.16 12.32 -1.95
C LEU A 157 1.09 13.69 -1.26
N LEU A 158 1.50 13.76 0.02
CA LEU A 158 1.53 15.00 0.78
C LEU A 158 2.42 16.05 0.11
N LEU A 159 3.61 15.65 -0.32
CA LEU A 159 4.54 16.56 -0.99
C LEU A 159 3.97 17.06 -2.31
N LYS A 160 3.33 16.21 -3.11
CA LYS A 160 2.69 16.63 -4.37
C LYS A 160 1.56 17.61 -4.11
N TYR A 161 0.69 17.32 -3.14
CA TYR A 161 -0.35 18.25 -2.73
C TYR A 161 0.25 19.61 -2.38
N LEU A 162 1.23 19.65 -1.49
CA LEU A 162 1.89 20.89 -1.07
C LEU A 162 2.55 21.63 -2.24
N SER A 163 3.15 20.91 -3.20
CA SER A 163 3.79 21.53 -4.37
C SER A 163 2.79 22.18 -5.34
N GLN A 164 1.54 21.79 -5.31
CA GLN A 164 0.45 22.39 -6.10
C GLN A 164 -0.18 23.61 -5.41
N THR A 165 0.23 23.91 -4.19
CA THR A 165 -0.19 25.05 -3.39
C THR A 165 1.01 25.96 -3.12
N ALA A 166 0.78 27.21 -2.72
CA ALA A 166 1.84 28.11 -2.26
C ALA A 166 2.61 27.60 -1.02
N GLN A 167 2.16 26.50 -0.41
CA GLN A 167 2.78 25.89 0.78
C GLN A 167 3.98 24.97 0.44
N GLY A 168 4.20 24.64 -0.82
CA GLY A 168 5.32 23.80 -1.25
C GLY A 168 6.70 24.38 -0.91
N ASP A 169 6.84 25.71 -1.04
CA ASP A 169 8.10 26.40 -0.77
C ASP A 169 8.38 26.60 0.72
N ILE A 170 7.38 26.41 1.57
CA ILE A 170 7.48 26.61 3.03
C ILE A 170 7.42 25.32 3.83
N MET A 171 7.44 24.16 3.18
CA MET A 171 7.50 22.88 3.89
C MET A 171 8.92 22.56 4.34
N VAL A 172 9.04 21.86 5.47
CA VAL A 172 10.31 21.38 6.00
C VAL A 172 10.15 20.00 6.62
N LEU A 173 11.03 19.07 6.25
CA LEU A 173 11.17 17.81 6.97
C LEU A 173 11.99 18.04 8.22
N GLN A 174 11.33 18.02 9.38
CA GLN A 174 11.94 18.27 10.67
C GLN A 174 12.79 17.07 11.14
N LYS A 175 13.96 17.39 11.66
CA LYS A 175 14.86 16.42 12.29
C LYS A 175 14.98 16.76 13.78
N ASP A 176 15.16 15.73 14.59
CA ASP A 176 15.52 15.86 16.02
C ASP A 176 14.58 16.78 16.82
N GLY A 177 13.29 16.75 16.51
CA GLY A 177 12.27 17.53 17.23
C GLY A 177 12.25 19.03 16.89
N GLY A 178 12.90 19.44 15.80
CA GLY A 178 12.82 20.80 15.29
C GLY A 178 11.37 21.23 15.01
N TYR A 179 11.09 22.55 15.11
CA TYR A 179 9.81 23.15 14.79
C TYR A 179 10.01 24.57 14.26
N ASP A 180 9.30 24.92 13.22
CA ASP A 180 9.28 26.28 12.68
C ASP A 180 7.80 26.72 12.50
N LYS A 181 7.39 27.77 13.22
CA LYS A 181 6.01 28.29 13.21
C LYS A 181 5.60 28.89 11.85
N ASP A 182 6.55 29.24 11.02
CA ASP A 182 6.35 29.86 9.71
C ASP A 182 6.46 28.85 8.56
N LYS A 183 6.54 27.55 8.89
CA LYS A 183 6.68 26.44 7.94
C LYS A 183 5.59 25.39 8.12
N VAL A 184 5.38 24.57 7.10
CA VAL A 184 4.67 23.30 7.22
C VAL A 184 5.66 22.26 7.71
N ASN A 185 5.51 21.81 8.96
CA ASN A 185 6.48 20.93 9.59
C ASN A 185 6.10 19.47 9.38
N ILE A 186 6.91 18.72 8.68
CA ILE A 186 6.70 17.29 8.39
C ILE A 186 7.62 16.46 9.27
N TYR A 187 7.07 15.47 9.95
CA TYR A 187 7.80 14.57 10.83
C TYR A 187 7.69 13.13 10.35
N HIS A 188 8.82 12.45 10.33
CA HIS A 188 8.87 11.03 10.02
C HIS A 188 8.48 10.17 11.24
N PHE A 189 7.59 9.21 11.01
CA PHE A 189 7.28 8.14 11.95
C PHE A 189 7.24 6.79 11.23
N ALA A 190 7.57 5.72 11.95
CA ALA A 190 7.24 4.38 11.49
C ALA A 190 5.71 4.23 11.36
N ASN A 191 5.25 3.41 10.42
CA ASN A 191 3.81 3.34 10.09
C ASN A 191 2.94 2.96 11.30
N ASP A 192 3.41 2.08 12.15
CA ASP A 192 2.75 1.63 13.38
C ASP A 192 2.75 2.69 14.50
N ALA A 193 3.63 3.68 14.43
CA ALA A 193 3.75 4.76 15.40
C ALA A 193 2.90 6.01 15.09
N LEU A 194 2.36 6.13 13.88
CA LEU A 194 1.65 7.34 13.42
C LEU A 194 0.43 7.67 14.27
N SER A 195 -0.45 6.70 14.53
CA SER A 195 -1.62 6.93 15.40
C SER A 195 -1.21 7.35 16.80
N GLY A 196 -0.14 6.74 17.34
CA GLY A 196 0.42 7.12 18.64
C GLY A 196 1.00 8.54 18.67
N ALA A 197 1.62 8.99 17.57
CA ALA A 197 2.13 10.35 17.47
C ALA A 197 0.99 11.39 17.52
N LEU A 198 -0.14 11.12 16.87
CA LEU A 198 -1.33 11.97 16.95
C LEU A 198 -1.94 11.95 18.34
N THR A 199 -2.18 10.77 18.91
CA THR A 199 -2.87 10.63 20.21
C THR A 199 -2.07 11.16 21.39
N THR A 200 -0.76 11.27 21.25
CA THR A 200 0.12 11.88 22.27
C THR A 200 0.39 13.37 22.04
N GLY A 201 -0.21 13.98 21.02
CA GLY A 201 -0.03 15.40 20.68
C GLY A 201 1.36 15.76 20.14
N LYS A 202 2.15 14.78 19.71
CA LYS A 202 3.43 15.05 19.05
C LYS A 202 3.26 15.72 17.70
N VAL A 203 2.16 15.44 17.03
CA VAL A 203 1.74 16.06 15.77
C VAL A 203 0.28 16.48 15.85
N ASP A 204 -0.10 17.47 15.05
CA ASP A 204 -1.45 18.00 14.99
C ASP A 204 -2.35 17.18 14.06
N MET A 205 -1.73 16.55 13.05
CA MET A 205 -2.38 15.63 12.13
C MET A 205 -1.41 14.58 11.60
N ILE A 206 -1.96 13.51 11.06
CA ILE A 206 -1.22 12.47 10.35
C ILE A 206 -1.79 12.29 8.93
N ILE A 207 -0.90 12.05 7.97
CA ILE A 207 -1.27 11.61 6.63
C ILE A 207 -0.87 10.15 6.51
N ALA A 208 -1.87 9.31 6.32
CA ALA A 208 -1.67 7.86 6.40
C ALA A 208 -2.87 7.09 5.81
N GLY A 209 -2.66 5.81 5.55
CA GLY A 209 -3.71 4.89 5.15
C GLY A 209 -4.69 4.55 6.29
N ALA A 210 -5.75 3.84 5.93
CA ALA A 210 -6.87 3.48 6.80
C ALA A 210 -6.45 2.87 8.15
N THR A 211 -5.38 2.10 8.19
CA THR A 211 -4.88 1.48 9.43
C THR A 211 -4.56 2.49 10.54
N ASN A 212 -4.09 3.67 10.17
CA ASN A 212 -3.69 4.70 11.13
C ASN A 212 -4.79 5.72 11.36
N ILE A 213 -5.55 6.08 10.33
CA ILE A 213 -6.64 7.05 10.47
C ILE A 213 -7.86 6.49 11.20
N ASN A 214 -7.93 5.19 11.45
CA ASN A 214 -8.94 4.56 12.29
C ASN A 214 -8.91 5.02 13.76
N VAL A 215 -7.92 5.83 14.15
CA VAL A 215 -7.93 6.54 15.44
C VAL A 215 -9.19 7.40 15.61
N VAL A 216 -9.71 7.94 14.50
CA VAL A 216 -10.96 8.71 14.49
C VAL A 216 -12.14 7.83 14.89
N GLU A 217 -12.18 6.60 14.44
CA GLU A 217 -13.24 5.64 14.75
C GLU A 217 -13.30 5.28 16.23
N ARG A 218 -12.11 5.09 16.79
CA ARG A 218 -11.97 4.70 18.19
C ARG A 218 -12.37 5.83 19.13
N ASN A 219 -12.19 7.09 18.69
CA ASN A 219 -12.42 8.27 19.51
C ASN A 219 -12.97 9.44 18.67
N PRO A 220 -14.18 9.35 18.12
CA PRO A 220 -14.74 10.36 17.22
C PRO A 220 -15.03 11.72 17.92
N THR A 221 -15.02 11.74 19.24
CA THR A 221 -15.16 12.96 20.04
C THR A 221 -13.83 13.71 20.23
N LEU A 222 -12.70 13.08 19.89
CA LEU A 222 -11.35 13.65 20.04
C LEU A 222 -10.66 13.89 18.70
N TYR A 223 -11.03 13.15 17.65
CA TYR A 223 -10.36 13.19 16.35
C TYR A 223 -11.37 13.33 15.22
N LYS A 224 -10.89 13.90 14.10
CA LYS A 224 -11.65 14.06 12.84
C LYS A 224 -10.81 13.54 11.66
N TYR A 225 -11.50 13.13 10.60
CA TYR A 225 -10.84 12.90 9.31
C TYR A 225 -10.40 14.22 8.69
N VAL A 226 -9.25 14.20 8.04
CA VAL A 226 -8.80 15.27 7.16
C VAL A 226 -8.65 14.69 5.76
N VAL A 227 -9.19 15.42 4.78
CA VAL A 227 -9.20 15.01 3.37
C VAL A 227 -8.89 16.24 2.54
N ALA A 228 -8.04 16.09 1.54
CA ALA A 228 -7.81 17.09 0.50
C ALA A 228 -8.34 16.52 -0.82
N GLU A 229 -9.50 17.01 -1.26
CA GLU A 229 -10.17 16.57 -2.48
C GLU A 229 -9.79 17.44 -3.69
N GLU A 230 -9.55 18.75 -3.48
CA GLU A 230 -9.29 19.70 -4.56
C GLU A 230 -7.85 19.61 -5.09
N GLY A 231 -7.72 19.56 -6.41
CA GLY A 231 -6.43 19.55 -7.11
C GLY A 231 -5.70 18.21 -7.10
N TYR A 232 -6.33 17.17 -6.54
CA TYR A 232 -5.68 15.88 -6.33
C TYR A 232 -6.54 14.72 -6.83
N LYS A 233 -6.33 14.29 -8.07
CA LYS A 233 -6.96 13.10 -8.63
C LYS A 233 -5.92 12.15 -9.21
N GLY A 234 -6.13 10.86 -8.98
CA GLY A 234 -5.44 9.80 -9.70
C GLY A 234 -3.94 9.67 -9.43
N TYR A 235 -3.52 9.71 -8.16
CA TYR A 235 -2.08 9.67 -7.87
C TYR A 235 -1.53 8.38 -7.30
N MET A 236 -2.29 7.65 -6.50
CA MET A 236 -1.84 6.37 -5.97
C MET A 236 -2.63 5.25 -6.61
N SER A 237 -2.00 4.50 -7.52
CA SER A 237 -2.61 3.29 -8.01
C SER A 237 -2.09 2.08 -7.24
N VAL A 238 -2.99 1.20 -6.82
CA VAL A 238 -2.66 -0.12 -6.33
C VAL A 238 -3.07 -1.13 -7.38
N GLY A 239 -2.13 -1.93 -7.81
CA GLY A 239 -2.38 -2.90 -8.86
C GLY A 239 -1.54 -4.14 -8.73
N MET A 240 -1.74 -5.05 -9.69
CA MET A 240 -1.14 -6.36 -9.76
C MET A 240 0.18 -6.33 -10.53
N PHE A 241 1.15 -7.00 -9.96
CA PHE A 241 2.45 -7.25 -10.55
C PHE A 241 2.72 -8.74 -10.65
N SER A 242 3.39 -9.13 -11.71
CA SER A 242 3.82 -10.50 -11.96
C SER A 242 5.17 -10.52 -12.67
N SER A 243 5.90 -11.65 -12.60
CA SER A 243 7.06 -11.86 -13.46
C SER A 243 6.64 -12.00 -14.92
N MET A 244 7.51 -11.55 -15.85
CA MET A 244 7.30 -11.75 -17.28
C MET A 244 7.11 -13.24 -17.64
N ASP A 245 7.89 -14.11 -17.04
CA ASP A 245 7.81 -15.55 -17.25
C ASP A 245 6.41 -16.12 -16.95
N LEU A 246 5.81 -15.71 -15.83
CA LEU A 246 4.46 -16.13 -15.47
C LEU A 246 3.41 -15.53 -16.43
N VAL A 247 3.57 -14.25 -16.77
CA VAL A 247 2.67 -13.52 -17.68
C VAL A 247 2.61 -14.24 -19.03
N GLU A 248 3.75 -14.68 -19.58
CA GLU A 248 3.80 -15.36 -20.87
C GLU A 248 3.26 -16.79 -20.79
N LYS A 249 3.57 -17.53 -19.73
CA LYS A 249 3.16 -18.93 -19.57
C LYS A 249 1.71 -19.12 -19.16
N ARG A 250 1.12 -18.13 -18.48
CA ARG A 250 -0.19 -18.24 -17.81
C ARG A 250 -1.14 -17.08 -18.11
N GLU A 251 -1.01 -16.48 -19.30
CA GLU A 251 -1.83 -15.34 -19.73
C GLU A 251 -3.33 -15.55 -19.50
N GLY A 252 -3.83 -16.74 -19.87
CA GLY A 252 -5.26 -17.07 -19.74
C GLY A 252 -5.74 -17.06 -18.28
N ASP A 253 -4.94 -17.57 -17.35
CA ASP A 253 -5.32 -17.62 -15.94
C ASP A 253 -5.17 -16.25 -15.27
N ILE A 254 -4.16 -15.46 -15.65
CA ILE A 254 -4.01 -14.07 -15.19
C ILE A 254 -5.22 -13.24 -15.63
N LYS A 255 -5.70 -13.39 -16.89
CA LYS A 255 -6.94 -12.73 -17.34
C LYS A 255 -8.15 -13.11 -16.49
N LYS A 256 -8.29 -14.39 -16.14
CA LYS A 256 -9.38 -14.85 -15.27
C LYS A 256 -9.29 -14.24 -13.88
N ILE A 257 -8.07 -14.14 -13.30
CA ILE A 257 -7.83 -13.53 -11.98
C ILE A 257 -8.23 -12.04 -12.03
N LEU A 258 -7.76 -11.28 -13.01
CA LEU A 258 -8.09 -9.86 -13.14
C LEU A 258 -9.58 -9.64 -13.41
N ASN A 259 -10.22 -10.48 -14.21
CA ASN A 259 -11.68 -10.41 -14.44
C ASN A 259 -12.48 -10.70 -13.16
N ALA A 260 -12.02 -11.63 -12.31
CA ALA A 260 -12.65 -11.91 -11.02
C ALA A 260 -12.53 -10.70 -10.06
N ILE A 261 -11.38 -10.03 -10.07
CA ILE A 261 -11.16 -8.79 -9.31
C ILE A 261 -12.06 -7.66 -9.85
N ASP A 262 -12.15 -7.50 -11.18
CA ASP A 262 -13.02 -6.49 -11.79
C ASP A 262 -14.49 -6.72 -11.45
N LYS A 263 -14.94 -7.99 -11.51
CA LYS A 263 -16.29 -8.37 -11.06
C LYS A 263 -16.55 -7.94 -9.61
N ALA A 264 -15.54 -8.05 -8.74
CA ALA A 264 -15.65 -7.58 -7.37
C ALA A 264 -15.69 -6.05 -7.26
N CYS A 265 -14.92 -5.32 -8.10
CA CYS A 265 -15.02 -3.87 -8.21
C CYS A 265 -16.43 -3.43 -8.65
N VAL A 266 -17.00 -4.08 -9.66
CA VAL A 266 -18.39 -3.82 -10.09
C VAL A 266 -19.37 -4.07 -8.96
N TYR A 267 -19.20 -5.17 -8.22
CA TYR A 267 -20.03 -5.49 -7.04
C TYR A 267 -19.94 -4.43 -5.93
N MET A 268 -18.77 -3.84 -5.72
CA MET A 268 -18.56 -2.75 -4.77
C MET A 268 -19.25 -1.45 -5.18
N ASN A 269 -19.24 -1.16 -6.49
CA ASN A 269 -19.76 0.09 -7.03
C ASN A 269 -21.29 0.05 -7.26
N ASP A 270 -21.90 -1.12 -7.35
CA ASP A 270 -23.35 -1.28 -7.58
C ASP A 270 -24.14 -0.96 -6.32
N ALA A 271 -25.09 -0.04 -6.44
CA ALA A 271 -25.92 0.42 -5.33
C ALA A 271 -26.70 -0.70 -4.62
N SER A 272 -27.07 -1.78 -5.35
CA SER A 272 -27.82 -2.92 -4.81
C SER A 272 -26.95 -3.87 -3.97
N THR A 273 -25.64 -3.91 -4.22
CA THR A 273 -24.67 -4.82 -3.57
C THR A 273 -23.67 -4.12 -2.66
N LYS A 274 -23.51 -2.79 -2.80
CA LYS A 274 -22.55 -1.97 -2.03
C LYS A 274 -22.60 -2.25 -0.51
N ASN A 275 -23.78 -2.35 0.07
CA ASN A 275 -23.91 -2.61 1.50
C ASN A 275 -23.34 -3.98 1.91
N LYS A 276 -23.51 -5.01 1.08
CA LYS A 276 -22.93 -6.33 1.33
C LYS A 276 -21.41 -6.31 1.13
N ALA A 277 -20.93 -5.59 0.13
CA ALA A 277 -19.49 -5.37 -0.08
C ALA A 277 -18.85 -4.71 1.15
N ILE A 278 -19.47 -3.67 1.70
CA ILE A 278 -19.04 -3.01 2.94
C ILE A 278 -18.98 -4.01 4.08
N ASP A 279 -20.02 -4.83 4.28
CA ASP A 279 -20.08 -5.81 5.38
C ASP A 279 -18.97 -6.89 5.24
N ILE A 280 -18.67 -7.35 4.02
CA ILE A 280 -17.54 -8.26 3.75
C ILE A 280 -16.20 -7.60 4.14
N CYS A 281 -15.99 -6.37 3.68
CA CYS A 281 -14.75 -5.61 3.99
C CYS A 281 -14.61 -5.36 5.49
N MET A 282 -15.68 -4.98 6.18
CA MET A 282 -15.68 -4.80 7.65
C MET A 282 -15.24 -6.05 8.38
N ASN A 283 -15.82 -7.20 8.01
CA ASN A 283 -15.46 -8.48 8.61
C ASN A 283 -14.00 -8.86 8.36
N ARG A 284 -13.53 -8.69 7.11
CA ARG A 284 -12.16 -9.06 6.72
C ARG A 284 -11.10 -8.16 7.37
N LEU A 285 -11.42 -6.89 7.55
CA LEU A 285 -10.51 -5.87 8.08
C LEU A 285 -10.64 -5.65 9.59
N ASN A 286 -11.62 -6.29 10.26
CA ASN A 286 -11.99 -6.04 11.65
C ASN A 286 -12.34 -4.57 11.92
N ILE A 287 -13.09 -3.94 11.01
CA ILE A 287 -13.64 -2.60 11.17
C ILE A 287 -15.06 -2.74 11.70
N THR A 288 -15.38 -2.04 12.78
CA THR A 288 -16.70 -2.13 13.45
C THR A 288 -17.66 -1.01 13.08
N ASP A 289 -17.14 0.12 12.60
CA ASP A 289 -17.96 1.26 12.18
C ASP A 289 -18.21 1.27 10.67
N LYS A 290 -19.48 1.09 10.31
CA LYS A 290 -19.91 1.04 8.90
C LYS A 290 -19.71 2.36 8.16
N ASN A 291 -19.92 3.50 8.85
CA ASN A 291 -19.77 4.81 8.21
C ASN A 291 -18.33 5.06 7.76
N ILE A 292 -17.38 4.55 8.51
CA ILE A 292 -15.97 4.63 8.22
C ILE A 292 -15.59 3.78 7.02
N MET A 293 -16.03 2.52 7.02
CA MET A 293 -15.78 1.66 5.87
C MET A 293 -16.42 2.24 4.60
N THR A 294 -17.61 2.82 4.72
CA THR A 294 -18.30 3.50 3.61
C THR A 294 -17.47 4.65 3.08
N LYS A 295 -17.05 5.58 3.95
CA LYS A 295 -16.22 6.72 3.55
C LYS A 295 -14.88 6.27 2.96
N TYR A 296 -14.26 5.27 3.55
CA TYR A 296 -13.00 4.73 3.04
C TYR A 296 -13.13 4.22 1.60
N LEU A 297 -14.19 3.46 1.31
CA LEU A 297 -14.43 2.96 -0.04
C LEU A 297 -14.79 4.08 -1.03
N GLU A 298 -15.42 5.15 -0.56
CA GLU A 298 -15.79 6.32 -1.39
C GLU A 298 -14.60 7.22 -1.76
N LEU A 299 -13.48 7.11 -1.04
CA LEU A 299 -12.26 7.88 -1.30
C LEU A 299 -11.32 7.23 -2.32
N ALA A 300 -11.81 6.28 -3.12
CA ALA A 300 -11.05 5.65 -4.18
C ALA A 300 -11.95 5.29 -5.37
N GLU A 301 -11.40 5.37 -6.56
CA GLU A 301 -11.96 4.75 -7.74
C GLU A 301 -11.58 3.26 -7.76
N TRP A 302 -12.57 2.38 -7.86
CA TRP A 302 -12.39 0.94 -7.91
C TRP A 302 -12.75 0.39 -9.29
N GLY A 303 -11.81 -0.30 -9.93
CA GLY A 303 -12.00 -0.92 -11.23
C GLY A 303 -10.69 -1.40 -11.81
N VAL A 304 -10.70 -2.56 -12.45
CA VAL A 304 -9.49 -3.08 -13.10
C VAL A 304 -9.25 -2.33 -14.39
N LYS A 305 -8.23 -1.52 -14.39
CA LYS A 305 -7.82 -0.67 -15.52
C LYS A 305 -6.31 -0.66 -15.69
N LEU A 306 -5.87 -0.26 -16.86
CA LEU A 306 -4.50 0.12 -17.15
C LEU A 306 -4.51 1.00 -18.39
N ASN A 307 -4.15 2.25 -18.25
CA ASN A 307 -4.20 3.23 -19.34
C ASN A 307 -3.01 4.21 -19.26
N ASP A 308 -2.93 5.14 -20.20
CA ASP A 308 -1.84 6.11 -20.26
C ASP A 308 -1.88 7.09 -19.09
N ASP A 309 -3.07 7.41 -18.53
CA ASP A 309 -3.16 8.25 -17.33
C ASP A 309 -2.51 7.57 -16.12
N ASP A 310 -2.62 6.24 -16.00
CA ASP A 310 -1.94 5.46 -14.96
C ASP A 310 -0.42 5.56 -15.14
N LYS A 311 0.07 5.44 -16.38
CA LYS A 311 1.49 5.58 -16.72
C LYS A 311 1.99 6.97 -16.34
N ASP A 312 1.35 8.02 -16.82
CA ASP A 312 1.73 9.42 -16.58
C ASP A 312 1.73 9.75 -15.08
N SER A 313 0.75 9.23 -14.35
CA SER A 313 0.66 9.38 -12.89
C SER A 313 1.84 8.73 -12.18
N ILE A 314 2.24 7.52 -12.59
CA ILE A 314 3.36 6.81 -11.98
C ILE A 314 4.68 7.49 -12.34
N GLU A 315 4.90 7.89 -13.60
CA GLU A 315 6.11 8.61 -14.03
C GLU A 315 6.27 9.95 -13.30
N SER A 316 5.19 10.73 -13.18
CA SER A 316 5.16 11.97 -12.40
C SER A 316 5.49 11.73 -10.92
N SER A 317 5.07 10.58 -10.39
CA SER A 317 5.39 10.19 -9.01
C SER A 317 6.88 9.94 -8.83
N PHE A 318 7.51 9.27 -9.78
CA PHE A 318 8.96 9.04 -9.77
C PHE A 318 9.73 10.35 -9.78
N GLU A 319 9.44 11.23 -10.74
CA GLU A 319 10.10 12.54 -10.87
C GLU A 319 9.99 13.34 -9.57
N PHE A 320 8.80 13.34 -8.97
CA PHE A 320 8.58 14.02 -7.72
C PHE A 320 9.39 13.41 -6.57
N ILE A 321 9.44 12.08 -6.46
CA ILE A 321 10.21 11.37 -5.44
C ILE A 321 11.70 11.70 -5.56
N VAL A 322 12.28 11.59 -6.75
CA VAL A 322 13.72 11.81 -6.94
C VAL A 322 14.11 13.27 -6.81
N LYS A 323 13.23 14.20 -7.18
CA LYS A 323 13.45 15.65 -6.95
C LYS A 323 13.58 15.96 -5.45
N ASN A 324 12.78 15.32 -4.60
CA ASN A 324 12.77 15.56 -3.15
C ASN A 324 13.76 14.67 -2.38
N ASN A 325 14.16 13.54 -2.96
CA ASN A 325 15.16 12.63 -2.41
C ASN A 325 16.04 12.02 -3.51
N PRO A 326 17.03 12.77 -4.03
CA PRO A 326 17.87 12.33 -5.17
C PRO A 326 18.70 11.07 -4.89
N SER A 327 18.88 10.72 -3.63
CA SER A 327 19.65 9.53 -3.22
C SER A 327 18.79 8.32 -2.83
N LYS A 328 17.46 8.39 -3.08
CA LYS A 328 16.55 7.30 -2.67
C LYS A 328 16.87 5.97 -3.36
N TYR A 329 17.22 6.03 -4.64
CA TYR A 329 17.51 4.85 -5.45
C TYR A 329 19.02 4.67 -5.64
N THR A 330 19.51 3.45 -5.53
CA THR A 330 20.95 3.15 -5.52
C THR A 330 21.33 2.10 -6.56
N GLY A 331 20.36 1.46 -7.20
CA GLY A 331 20.50 0.43 -8.21
C GLY A 331 20.26 0.95 -9.64
N THR A 332 19.34 0.32 -10.35
CA THR A 332 19.02 0.62 -11.76
C THR A 332 18.52 2.06 -11.96
N LEU A 333 17.81 2.62 -10.98
CA LEU A 333 17.25 3.97 -11.04
C LEU A 333 18.18 5.06 -10.50
N LYS A 334 19.40 4.70 -10.11
CA LYS A 334 20.36 5.64 -9.53
C LYS A 334 20.67 6.80 -10.48
N GLY A 335 20.45 8.01 -9.98
CA GLY A 335 20.78 9.25 -10.71
C GLY A 335 19.80 9.62 -11.82
N LEU A 336 18.73 8.83 -12.04
CA LEU A 336 17.67 9.21 -12.96
C LEU A 336 16.83 10.33 -12.35
N THR A 337 16.39 11.27 -13.18
CA THR A 337 15.43 12.32 -12.82
C THR A 337 14.06 12.09 -13.39
N THR A 338 13.97 11.27 -14.43
CA THR A 338 12.74 10.82 -15.10
C THR A 338 12.82 9.32 -15.32
N ILE A 339 11.70 8.67 -15.56
CA ILE A 339 11.61 7.26 -15.91
C ILE A 339 10.59 7.11 -17.04
N ASP A 340 10.86 6.21 -17.99
CA ASP A 340 9.85 5.67 -18.90
C ASP A 340 9.50 4.27 -18.41
N ILE A 341 8.25 4.07 -18.01
CA ILE A 341 7.76 2.79 -17.48
C ILE A 341 7.02 1.95 -18.52
N THR A 342 7.03 2.34 -19.80
CA THR A 342 6.31 1.64 -20.88
C THR A 342 6.67 0.16 -20.93
N ASP A 343 7.95 -0.17 -20.78
CA ASP A 343 8.41 -1.56 -20.81
C ASP A 343 7.96 -2.39 -19.60
N TYR A 344 7.47 -1.76 -18.55
CA TYR A 344 6.99 -2.42 -17.34
C TYR A 344 5.47 -2.60 -17.31
N PHE A 345 4.73 -2.03 -18.28
CA PHE A 345 3.29 -2.18 -18.42
C PHE A 345 2.95 -3.30 -19.40
N ASP A 346 1.91 -4.04 -19.08
CA ASP A 346 1.36 -5.05 -19.98
C ASP A 346 -0.14 -4.82 -20.20
N TYR A 347 -0.48 -4.13 -21.27
CA TYR A 347 -1.85 -3.74 -21.62
C TYR A 347 -2.72 -4.90 -22.15
N ARG A 348 -2.16 -6.12 -22.29
CA ARG A 348 -2.92 -7.29 -22.82
C ARG A 348 -4.04 -7.75 -21.89
N PHE A 349 -3.96 -7.40 -20.61
CA PHE A 349 -4.83 -7.93 -19.57
C PHE A 349 -6.03 -7.05 -19.26
N VAL A 350 -5.97 -5.80 -19.63
CA VAL A 350 -7.00 -4.80 -19.32
C VAL A 350 -7.39 -4.07 -20.59
N ARG A 351 -8.68 -3.89 -20.79
CA ARG A 351 -9.23 -3.16 -21.94
C ARG A 351 -9.92 -1.90 -21.46
#